data_be2f18b59e332bbe8f111d60f42b17d0
#
_entry.id   be2f18b59e332bbe8f111d60f42b17d0
#
_cell.length_a   1.000
_cell.length_b   1.000
_cell.length_c   1.000
_cell.angle_alpha   90.00
_cell.angle_beta   90.00
_cell.angle_gamma   90.00
#
_symmetry.space_group_name_H-M   'P 1'
#
loop_
_entity.id
_entity.type
_entity.pdbx_description
1 polymer ?
#
loop_
_entity_poly.entity_id
_entity_poly.type
_entity_poly.pdbx_seq_one_letter_code
_entity_poly.pdbx_strand_id
1 'polypeptide(L)'
;DTPPTALSLRFLSLPMISGLWVKELRQLREKILSKRQTVARINPESPIAASCIDKDEDKVYGQLKNIGLRLRGLEQLFAKESFISVIVNPDQLSVDEALRIQEELSKLGIPLSAICVNKRGMSDMAWAQHPALSGYPQFDFDFTREGIRTRGDLAAVGTQNLAAHFLSRTGNK
;
A
#
# COMPACT_ATOMS: atom_id res chain seq x y z
N ASP A 1 8.69 -2.31 -13.29
CA ASP A 1 7.91 -3.55 -13.40
C ASP A 1 7.54 -4.01 -11.99
N THR A 2 6.27 -4.20 -11.74
CA THR A 2 5.79 -4.66 -10.44
C THR A 2 5.72 -6.20 -10.42
N PRO A 3 5.93 -6.84 -9.25
CA PRO A 3 5.70 -8.27 -9.13
C PRO A 3 4.23 -8.61 -9.47
N PRO A 4 3.90 -9.92 -9.65
CA PRO A 4 2.52 -10.34 -9.90
C PRO A 4 1.52 -9.68 -8.97
N THR A 5 0.33 -9.36 -9.46
CA THR A 5 -0.72 -8.58 -8.76
C THR A 5 -0.93 -9.04 -7.31
N ALA A 6 -0.98 -10.36 -7.08
CA ALA A 6 -1.18 -10.91 -5.74
C ALA A 6 -0.06 -10.54 -4.76
N LEU A 7 1.20 -10.47 -5.22
CA LEU A 7 2.34 -10.06 -4.39
C LEU A 7 2.32 -8.56 -4.12
N SER A 8 1.97 -7.75 -5.13
CA SER A 8 1.84 -6.30 -4.98
C SER A 8 0.75 -5.94 -3.97
N LEU A 9 -0.42 -6.55 -4.04
CA LEU A 9 -1.50 -6.36 -3.08
C LEU A 9 -1.13 -6.84 -1.67
N ARG A 10 -0.43 -7.97 -1.56
CA ARG A 10 0.11 -8.43 -0.26
C ARG A 10 1.09 -7.42 0.32
N PHE A 11 2.01 -6.90 -0.49
CA PHE A 11 2.95 -5.88 -0.04
C PHE A 11 2.24 -4.65 0.51
N LEU A 12 1.23 -4.14 -0.19
CA LEU A 12 0.43 -2.99 0.23
C LEU A 12 -0.39 -3.26 1.50
N SER A 13 -0.81 -4.50 1.74
CA SER A 13 -1.56 -4.90 2.94
C SER A 13 -0.68 -5.17 4.17
N LEU A 14 0.65 -5.38 3.99
CA LEU A 14 1.56 -5.72 5.08
C LEU A 14 1.54 -4.74 6.26
N PRO A 15 1.54 -3.42 6.08
CA PRO A 15 1.52 -2.50 7.22
C PRO A 15 0.29 -2.69 8.10
N MET A 16 -0.90 -2.83 7.50
CA MET A 16 -2.17 -3.03 8.22
C MET A 16 -2.15 -4.36 8.99
N ILE A 17 -1.80 -5.47 8.33
CA ILE A 17 -1.76 -6.80 8.97
C ILE A 17 -0.72 -6.83 10.08
N SER A 18 0.50 -6.35 9.82
CA SER A 18 1.57 -6.28 10.82
C SER A 18 1.21 -5.36 11.98
N GLY A 19 0.49 -4.27 11.71
CA GLY A 19 -0.01 -3.35 12.73
C GLY A 19 -0.95 -4.02 13.73
N LEU A 20 -1.85 -4.91 13.26
CA LEU A 20 -2.71 -5.72 14.11
C LEU A 20 -1.89 -6.64 15.03
N TRP A 21 -0.91 -7.36 14.47
CA TRP A 21 -0.03 -8.24 15.25
C TRP A 21 0.77 -7.47 16.31
N VAL A 22 1.36 -6.34 15.95
CA VAL A 22 2.12 -5.50 16.87
C VAL A 22 1.22 -4.96 18.00
N LYS A 23 -0.03 -4.60 17.69
CA LYS A 23 -1.02 -4.18 18.69
C LYS A 23 -1.29 -5.30 19.71
N GLU A 24 -1.53 -6.51 19.24
CA GLU A 24 -1.78 -7.67 20.11
C GLU A 24 -0.55 -8.03 20.97
N LEU A 25 0.64 -8.04 20.37
CA LEU A 25 1.89 -8.28 21.09
C LEU A 25 2.13 -7.21 22.18
N ARG A 26 1.81 -5.96 21.89
CA ARG A 26 1.94 -4.88 22.86
C ARG A 26 0.98 -5.04 24.03
N GLN A 27 -0.28 -5.40 23.77
CA GLN A 27 -1.27 -5.70 24.81
C GLN A 27 -0.84 -6.90 25.67
N LEU A 28 -0.31 -7.96 25.05
CA LEU A 28 0.23 -9.10 25.76
C LEU A 28 1.39 -8.69 26.69
N ARG A 29 2.31 -7.86 26.18
CA ARG A 29 3.43 -7.36 27.00
C ARG A 29 2.95 -6.52 28.18
N GLU A 30 1.96 -5.67 27.98
CA GLU A 30 1.32 -4.90 29.06
C GLU A 30 0.75 -5.81 30.16
N LYS A 31 0.05 -6.87 29.76
CA LYS A 31 -0.50 -7.86 30.71
C LYS A 31 0.61 -8.57 31.50
N ILE A 32 1.74 -8.91 30.82
CA ILE A 32 2.89 -9.53 31.48
C ILE A 32 3.50 -8.58 32.52
N LEU A 33 3.72 -7.32 32.15
CA LEU A 33 4.28 -6.31 33.05
C LEU A 33 3.37 -6.06 34.25
N SER A 34 2.06 -5.91 34.04
CA SER A 34 1.08 -5.74 35.11
C SER A 34 1.06 -6.93 36.10
N LYS A 35 1.12 -8.18 35.55
CA LYS A 35 1.21 -9.36 36.40
C LYS A 35 2.51 -9.39 37.22
N ARG A 36 3.64 -9.03 36.63
CA ARG A 36 4.92 -8.93 37.35
C ARG A 36 4.85 -7.90 38.50
N GLN A 37 4.28 -6.73 38.23
CA GLN A 37 4.07 -5.72 39.27
C GLN A 37 3.17 -6.23 40.43
N THR A 38 2.13 -6.99 40.09
CA THR A 38 1.26 -7.60 41.12
C THR A 38 2.03 -8.60 41.99
N VAL A 39 2.84 -9.48 41.35
CA VAL A 39 3.68 -10.43 42.09
C VAL A 39 4.70 -9.71 42.99
N ALA A 40 5.34 -8.67 42.47
CA ALA A 40 6.31 -7.86 43.20
C ALA A 40 5.70 -7.19 44.44
N ARG A 41 4.43 -6.78 44.38
CA ARG A 41 3.68 -6.23 45.55
C ARG A 41 3.37 -7.27 46.59
N ILE A 42 3.03 -8.51 46.17
CA ILE A 42 2.66 -9.60 47.08
C ILE A 42 3.92 -10.20 47.72
N ASN A 43 4.98 -10.37 46.96
CA ASN A 43 6.25 -10.93 47.42
C ASN A 43 7.43 -10.10 46.94
N PRO A 44 7.82 -9.04 47.70
CA PRO A 44 8.92 -8.13 47.28
C PRO A 44 10.30 -8.81 47.21
N GLU A 45 10.49 -9.92 47.88
CA GLU A 45 11.75 -10.67 47.88
C GLU A 45 11.87 -11.67 46.72
N SER A 46 10.83 -11.78 45.88
CA SER A 46 10.85 -12.71 44.76
C SER A 46 11.84 -12.27 43.66
N PRO A 47 12.46 -13.22 42.95
CA PRO A 47 13.30 -12.88 41.78
C PRO A 47 12.54 -12.09 40.72
N ILE A 48 11.21 -12.21 40.67
CA ILE A 48 10.33 -11.46 39.77
C ILE A 48 10.27 -9.99 40.20
N ALA A 49 10.25 -9.69 41.49
CA ALA A 49 10.27 -8.33 42.01
C ALA A 49 11.57 -7.61 41.65
N ALA A 50 12.71 -8.29 41.77
CA ALA A 50 14.02 -7.74 41.35
C ALA A 50 14.12 -7.42 39.86
N SER A 51 13.33 -8.09 39.02
CA SER A 51 13.27 -7.86 37.58
C SER A 51 12.05 -7.04 37.14
N CYS A 52 11.35 -6.40 38.08
CA CYS A 52 10.20 -5.58 37.78
C CYS A 52 10.65 -4.26 37.16
N ILE A 53 10.30 -4.05 35.92
CA ILE A 53 10.63 -2.85 35.14
C ILE A 53 9.31 -2.14 34.84
N ASP A 54 9.33 -0.82 34.90
CA ASP A 54 8.18 -0.03 34.50
C ASP A 54 7.96 -0.11 32.98
N LYS A 55 6.73 0.10 32.56
CA LYS A 55 6.32 0.00 31.15
C LYS A 55 7.15 0.91 30.26
N ASP A 56 7.47 2.10 30.73
CA ASP A 56 8.21 3.10 29.96
C ASP A 56 9.72 2.80 29.85
N GLU A 57 10.24 1.98 30.77
CA GLU A 57 11.63 1.49 30.77
C GLU A 57 11.79 0.13 30.05
N ASP A 58 10.67 -0.53 29.75
CA ASP A 58 10.69 -1.85 29.12
C ASP A 58 11.11 -1.77 27.65
N LYS A 59 12.29 -2.30 27.34
CA LYS A 59 12.87 -2.27 25.99
C LYS A 59 11.99 -2.95 24.95
N VAL A 60 11.33 -4.07 25.30
CA VAL A 60 10.46 -4.82 24.38
C VAL A 60 9.21 -4.01 24.05
N TYR A 61 8.60 -3.42 25.08
CA TYR A 61 7.44 -2.55 24.88
C TYR A 61 7.80 -1.33 24.02
N GLY A 62 8.94 -0.71 24.28
CA GLY A 62 9.46 0.41 23.50
C GLY A 62 9.71 0.04 22.02
N GLN A 63 10.29 -1.12 21.76
CA GLN A 63 10.48 -1.63 20.40
C GLN A 63 9.16 -1.86 19.67
N LEU A 64 8.18 -2.52 20.32
CA LEU A 64 6.85 -2.74 19.73
C LEU A 64 6.12 -1.42 19.45
N LYS A 65 6.24 -0.42 20.34
CA LYS A 65 5.72 0.93 20.12
C LYS A 65 6.33 1.58 18.87
N ASN A 66 7.65 1.51 18.72
CA ASN A 66 8.36 2.09 17.58
C ASN A 66 8.00 1.39 16.26
N ILE A 67 7.91 0.06 16.25
CA ILE A 67 7.46 -0.69 15.08
C ILE A 67 6.05 -0.27 14.70
N GLY A 68 5.13 -0.18 15.67
CA GLY A 68 3.76 0.27 15.43
C GLY A 68 3.67 1.69 14.87
N LEU A 69 4.55 2.60 15.28
CA LEU A 69 4.64 3.96 14.70
C LEU A 69 5.08 3.93 13.23
N ARG A 70 6.10 3.13 12.92
CA ARG A 70 6.59 2.99 11.53
C ARG A 70 5.54 2.38 10.61
N LEU A 71 4.83 1.36 11.08
CA LEU A 71 3.75 0.73 10.29
C LEU A 71 2.62 1.72 10.00
N ARG A 72 2.20 2.52 10.97
CA ARG A 72 1.21 3.59 10.73
C ARG A 72 1.71 4.66 9.77
N GLY A 73 3.00 4.99 9.81
CA GLY A 73 3.63 5.88 8.82
C GLY A 73 3.53 5.32 7.40
N LEU A 74 3.76 4.01 7.22
CA LEU A 74 3.60 3.34 5.92
C LEU A 74 2.14 3.29 5.46
N GLU A 75 1.19 3.03 6.35
CA GLU A 75 -0.24 3.09 6.03
C GLU A 75 -0.65 4.49 5.54
N GLN A 76 -0.19 5.54 6.22
CA GLN A 76 -0.46 6.91 5.80
C GLN A 76 0.20 7.25 4.46
N LEU A 77 1.43 6.82 4.24
CA LEU A 77 2.12 7.00 2.98
C LEU A 77 1.34 6.34 1.82
N PHE A 78 0.89 5.10 2.00
CA PHE A 78 0.12 4.42 0.96
C PHE A 78 -1.26 5.06 0.74
N ALA A 79 -1.94 5.46 1.80
CA ALA A 79 -3.28 6.02 1.70
C ALA A 79 -3.32 7.49 1.19
N LYS A 80 -2.30 8.29 1.51
CA LYS A 80 -2.36 9.75 1.28
C LYS A 80 -1.28 10.31 0.36
N GLU A 81 -0.12 9.64 0.29
CA GLU A 81 1.06 10.20 -0.37
C GLU A 81 1.50 9.40 -1.59
N SER A 82 0.96 8.18 -1.78
CA SER A 82 1.28 7.36 -2.93
C SER A 82 0.45 7.74 -4.16
N PHE A 83 1.04 7.52 -5.33
CA PHE A 83 0.36 7.57 -6.61
C PHE A 83 0.33 6.16 -7.18
N ILE A 84 -0.86 5.55 -7.18
CA ILE A 84 -1.04 4.19 -7.68
C ILE A 84 -1.83 4.25 -8.98
N SER A 85 -1.25 3.75 -10.05
CA SER A 85 -1.92 3.56 -11.33
C SER A 85 -1.99 2.08 -11.68
N VAL A 86 -3.07 1.69 -12.33
CA VAL A 86 -3.24 0.35 -12.89
C VAL A 86 -3.07 0.44 -14.40
N ILE A 87 -2.29 -0.49 -14.97
CA ILE A 87 -2.11 -0.60 -16.40
C ILE A 87 -3.09 -1.64 -16.93
N VAL A 88 -3.87 -1.28 -17.92
CA VAL A 88 -4.90 -2.11 -18.54
C VAL A 88 -4.60 -2.28 -20.01
N ASN A 89 -4.58 -3.53 -20.49
CA ASN A 89 -4.58 -3.83 -21.91
C ASN A 89 -6.01 -3.90 -22.45
N PRO A 90 -6.23 -3.73 -23.76
CA PRO A 90 -7.56 -3.78 -24.37
C PRO A 90 -8.05 -5.22 -24.55
N ASP A 91 -8.12 -5.97 -23.47
CA ASP A 91 -8.67 -7.33 -23.37
C ASP A 91 -9.49 -7.51 -22.08
N GLN A 92 -10.46 -8.41 -22.11
CA GLN A 92 -11.39 -8.63 -21.01
C GLN A 92 -10.68 -9.05 -19.72
N LEU A 93 -9.68 -9.93 -19.82
CA LEU A 93 -8.96 -10.44 -18.66
C LEU A 93 -8.23 -9.32 -17.92
N SER A 94 -7.61 -8.41 -18.66
CA SER A 94 -6.92 -7.24 -18.09
C SER A 94 -7.89 -6.28 -17.40
N VAL A 95 -9.09 -6.10 -17.95
CA VAL A 95 -10.16 -5.30 -17.33
C VAL A 95 -10.65 -5.94 -16.03
N ASP A 96 -10.95 -7.23 -16.06
CA ASP A 96 -11.42 -7.97 -14.88
C ASP A 96 -10.38 -7.94 -13.75
N GLU A 97 -9.09 -8.06 -14.09
CA GLU A 97 -8.00 -7.95 -13.12
C GLU A 97 -7.88 -6.51 -12.56
N ALA A 98 -8.03 -5.49 -13.41
CA ALA A 98 -8.03 -4.10 -12.96
C ALA A 98 -9.16 -3.80 -11.98
N LEU A 99 -10.35 -4.33 -12.23
CA LEU A 99 -11.50 -4.21 -11.32
C LEU A 99 -11.22 -4.88 -9.99
N ARG A 100 -10.63 -6.08 -10.01
CA ARG A 100 -10.22 -6.79 -8.80
C ARG A 100 -9.18 -6.01 -8.00
N ILE A 101 -8.18 -5.44 -8.67
CA ILE A 101 -7.16 -4.59 -8.02
C ILE A 101 -7.82 -3.38 -7.37
N GLN A 102 -8.70 -2.69 -8.07
CA GLN A 102 -9.42 -1.53 -7.58
C GLN A 102 -10.23 -1.85 -6.32
N GLU A 103 -10.95 -2.98 -6.32
CA GLU A 103 -11.72 -3.45 -5.17
C GLU A 103 -10.81 -3.74 -3.97
N GLU A 104 -9.70 -4.45 -4.16
CA GLU A 104 -8.76 -4.78 -3.09
C GLU A 104 -8.06 -3.54 -2.53
N LEU A 105 -7.65 -2.59 -3.37
CA LEU A 105 -7.10 -1.31 -2.94
C LEU A 105 -8.13 -0.51 -2.11
N SER A 106 -9.39 -0.53 -2.52
CA SER A 106 -10.49 0.12 -1.79
C SER A 106 -10.66 -0.47 -0.39
N LYS A 107 -10.61 -1.81 -0.25
CA LYS A 107 -10.65 -2.50 1.06
C LYS A 107 -9.49 -2.11 1.97
N LEU A 108 -8.33 -1.82 1.39
CA LEU A 108 -7.14 -1.36 2.11
C LEU A 108 -7.16 0.15 2.43
N GLY A 109 -8.17 0.89 1.95
CA GLY A 109 -8.22 2.34 2.07
C GLY A 109 -7.16 3.08 1.24
N ILE A 110 -6.63 2.44 0.20
CA ILE A 110 -5.61 2.99 -0.68
C ILE A 110 -6.29 3.45 -1.98
N PRO A 111 -6.25 4.76 -2.31
CA PRO A 111 -6.93 5.26 -3.49
C PRO A 111 -6.17 4.89 -4.78
N LEU A 112 -6.90 4.39 -5.77
CA LEU A 112 -6.41 4.32 -7.13
C LEU A 112 -6.32 5.75 -7.70
N SER A 113 -5.19 6.12 -8.28
CA SER A 113 -4.93 7.48 -8.73
C SER A 113 -5.21 7.68 -10.22
N ALA A 114 -4.96 6.66 -11.04
CA ALA A 114 -5.12 6.74 -12.48
C ALA A 114 -5.19 5.35 -13.11
N ILE A 115 -5.67 5.30 -14.33
CA ILE A 115 -5.65 4.13 -15.21
C ILE A 115 -4.80 4.44 -16.42
N CYS A 116 -3.84 3.59 -16.70
CA CYS A 116 -2.99 3.67 -17.88
C CYS A 116 -3.44 2.60 -18.87
N VAL A 117 -3.90 3.06 -20.01
CA VAL A 117 -4.36 2.19 -21.09
C VAL A 117 -3.21 1.92 -22.02
N ASN A 118 -2.76 0.70 -21.98
CA ASN A 118 -1.68 0.27 -22.84
C ASN A 118 -2.22 -0.33 -24.14
N LYS A 119 -1.46 -0.20 -25.21
CA LYS A 119 -1.78 -0.78 -26.53
C LYS A 119 -3.14 -0.32 -27.10
N ARG A 120 -3.49 0.94 -26.90
CA ARG A 120 -4.71 1.51 -27.53
C ARG A 120 -4.67 1.32 -29.05
N GLY A 121 -5.80 0.94 -29.63
CA GLY A 121 -5.92 0.67 -31.08
C GLY A 121 -5.52 -0.75 -31.49
N MET A 122 -5.13 -1.62 -30.53
CA MET A 122 -4.89 -3.02 -30.83
C MET A 122 -6.18 -3.83 -31.00
N SER A 123 -7.26 -3.43 -30.29
CA SER A 123 -8.59 -4.01 -30.44
C SER A 123 -9.66 -2.92 -30.28
N ASP A 124 -10.85 -3.17 -30.88
CA ASP A 124 -12.03 -2.27 -30.80
C ASP A 124 -12.79 -2.40 -29.48
N MET A 125 -12.23 -3.01 -28.47
CA MET A 125 -12.91 -3.27 -27.21
C MET A 125 -13.14 -1.99 -26.41
N ALA A 126 -14.41 -1.68 -26.16
CA ALA A 126 -14.87 -0.48 -25.41
C ALA A 126 -14.67 -0.62 -23.89
N TRP A 127 -13.51 -1.10 -23.45
CA TRP A 127 -13.15 -1.29 -22.04
C TRP A 127 -13.10 0.02 -21.24
N ALA A 128 -12.80 1.16 -21.90
CA ALA A 128 -12.76 2.49 -21.28
C ALA A 128 -14.11 2.94 -20.70
N GLN A 129 -15.21 2.26 -21.09
CA GLN A 129 -16.56 2.60 -20.67
C GLN A 129 -17.03 1.78 -19.47
N HIS A 130 -16.18 0.95 -18.85
CA HIS A 130 -16.62 0.22 -17.68
C HIS A 130 -16.93 1.20 -16.53
N PRO A 131 -18.16 1.22 -15.97
CA PRO A 131 -18.59 2.25 -15.01
C PRO A 131 -17.69 2.41 -13.80
N ALA A 132 -17.14 1.30 -13.29
CA ALA A 132 -16.25 1.32 -12.13
C ALA A 132 -14.88 1.94 -12.41
N LEU A 133 -14.43 2.02 -13.67
CA LEU A 133 -13.15 2.57 -14.08
C LEU A 133 -13.27 3.98 -14.68
N SER A 134 -14.46 4.36 -15.15
CA SER A 134 -14.70 5.65 -15.82
C SER A 134 -14.51 6.88 -14.90
N GLY A 135 -14.55 6.69 -13.58
CA GLY A 135 -14.35 7.76 -12.59
C GLY A 135 -12.89 8.15 -12.35
N TYR A 136 -11.93 7.44 -12.94
CA TYR A 136 -10.50 7.71 -12.75
C TYR A 136 -9.89 8.44 -13.94
N PRO A 137 -8.88 9.31 -13.72
CA PRO A 137 -8.07 9.85 -14.80
C PRO A 137 -7.47 8.74 -15.66
N GLN A 138 -7.62 8.85 -16.98
CA GLN A 138 -7.13 7.86 -17.94
C GLN A 138 -6.00 8.44 -18.77
N PHE A 139 -4.99 7.62 -19.01
CA PHE A 139 -3.82 7.94 -19.84
C PHE A 139 -3.63 6.85 -20.87
N ASP A 140 -3.76 7.21 -22.13
CA ASP A 140 -3.72 6.28 -23.25
C ASP A 140 -2.32 6.18 -23.83
N PHE A 141 -1.88 4.95 -24.09
CA PHE A 141 -0.62 4.64 -24.76
C PHE A 141 -0.92 3.82 -26.01
N ASP A 142 -0.63 4.38 -27.18
CA ASP A 142 -0.95 3.77 -28.45
C ASP A 142 -0.10 2.53 -28.74
N PHE A 143 -0.70 1.57 -29.43
CA PHE A 143 0.00 0.36 -29.86
C PHE A 143 0.95 0.68 -31.01
N THR A 144 2.23 0.32 -30.85
CA THR A 144 3.25 0.43 -31.90
C THR A 144 3.67 -0.96 -32.39
N ARG A 145 3.45 -1.24 -33.67
CA ARG A 145 3.81 -2.53 -34.28
C ARG A 145 5.32 -2.79 -34.28
N GLU A 146 6.12 -1.75 -34.44
CA GLU A 146 7.57 -1.84 -34.54
C GLU A 146 8.28 -1.92 -33.18
N GLY A 147 7.54 -1.79 -32.09
CA GLY A 147 8.06 -1.71 -30.73
C GLY A 147 8.79 -0.39 -30.46
N ILE A 148 9.14 -0.18 -29.19
CA ILE A 148 9.85 1.01 -28.73
C ILE A 148 11.34 0.64 -28.64
N ARG A 149 12.18 1.21 -29.50
CA ARG A 149 13.63 0.95 -29.56
C ARG A 149 14.46 2.17 -29.18
N THR A 150 13.93 3.35 -29.40
CA THR A 150 14.61 4.60 -29.14
C THR A 150 13.83 5.52 -28.20
N ARG A 151 14.50 6.55 -27.70
CA ARG A 151 13.88 7.59 -26.89
C ARG A 151 12.84 8.40 -27.68
N GLY A 152 13.03 8.53 -29.00
CA GLY A 152 12.09 9.16 -29.91
C GLY A 152 10.79 8.37 -30.04
N ASP A 153 10.89 7.03 -30.16
CA ASP A 153 9.73 6.14 -30.23
C ASP A 153 8.90 6.23 -28.93
N LEU A 154 9.58 6.29 -27.78
CA LEU A 154 8.91 6.45 -26.50
C LEU A 154 8.15 7.78 -26.41
N ALA A 155 8.73 8.87 -26.93
CA ALA A 155 8.07 10.17 -26.97
C ALA A 155 6.85 10.17 -27.91
N ALA A 156 6.89 9.37 -28.98
CA ALA A 156 5.79 9.25 -29.96
C ALA A 156 4.59 8.44 -29.45
N VAL A 157 4.79 7.55 -28.47
CA VAL A 157 3.72 6.70 -27.87
C VAL A 157 2.74 7.50 -26.99
N GLY A 158 2.87 8.82 -26.94
CA GLY A 158 1.91 9.67 -26.25
C GLY A 158 2.05 9.58 -24.74
N THR A 159 3.18 10.00 -24.20
CA THR A 159 3.37 10.22 -22.75
C THR A 159 2.51 11.38 -22.24
N GLN A 160 1.27 11.44 -22.71
CA GLN A 160 0.36 12.55 -22.47
C GLN A 160 0.12 12.72 -20.98
N ASN A 161 0.76 13.75 -20.43
CA ASN A 161 0.35 14.37 -19.16
C ASN A 161 0.33 13.50 -17.88
N LEU A 162 0.72 12.22 -17.92
CA LEU A 162 0.83 11.40 -16.71
C LEU A 162 1.81 12.03 -15.71
N ALA A 163 2.96 12.49 -16.21
CA ALA A 163 3.95 13.20 -15.40
C ALA A 163 3.41 14.53 -14.88
N ALA A 164 2.70 15.30 -15.70
CA ALA A 164 2.07 16.56 -15.28
C ALA A 164 0.97 16.33 -14.24
N HIS A 165 0.15 15.29 -14.41
CA HIS A 165 -0.87 14.91 -13.44
C HIS A 165 -0.23 14.46 -12.12
N PHE A 166 0.83 13.69 -12.15
CA PHE A 166 1.60 13.31 -10.97
C PHE A 166 2.17 14.52 -10.25
N LEU A 167 2.82 15.43 -10.98
CA LEU A 167 3.43 16.65 -10.40
C LEU A 167 2.38 17.61 -9.82
N SER A 168 1.21 17.73 -10.43
CA SER A 168 0.13 18.58 -9.93
C SER A 168 -0.41 18.10 -8.56
N ARG A 169 -0.38 16.80 -8.30
CA ARG A 169 -0.79 16.22 -7.01
C ARG A 169 0.29 16.35 -5.92
N THR A 170 1.56 16.32 -6.32
CA THR A 170 2.68 16.42 -5.36
C THR A 170 3.08 17.87 -5.06
N GLY A 171 2.77 18.82 -5.95
CA GLY A 171 3.10 20.23 -5.79
C GLY A 171 2.14 21.06 -4.93
N ASN A 172 1.05 20.48 -4.46
CA ASN A 172 0.05 21.16 -3.60
C ASN A 172 0.21 20.83 -2.11
N LYS A 173 1.42 20.49 -1.67
CA LYS A 173 1.73 20.27 -0.25
C LYS A 173 2.79 21.26 0.22
#